data_0082a7cfd8c5a09b33f4a75c6c43cf58
#
_entry.id   0082a7cfd8c5a09b33f4a75c6c43cf58
#
_cell.length_a   1.000
_cell.length_b   1.000
_cell.length_c   1.000
_cell.angle_alpha   90.00
_cell.angle_beta   90.00
_cell.angle_gamma   90.00
#
_symmetry.space_group_name_H-M   'P 1'
#
loop_
_entity.id
_entity.type
_entity.pdbx_description
1 polymer ?
#
loop_
_entity_poly.entity_id
_entity_poly.type
_entity_poly.pdbx_seq_one_letter_code
_entity_poly.pdbx_strand_id
1 'polypeptide(L)'
;EDVITYFINYLFTGYEVLNTFTFRITRNADLTIHEDGAEDLLIEIERFLKERKSGSAVRLELDCRTSEKENVEWLINQLEIEDNDIYYLDGPLDLTFLFGLVDHLSHKLKYLTYEKYTPQPPRSLGNKNIYQLSLERDIFFHHPYESFEPIVDFIRQAADDPNTIAIKQTLYRVSKDSPIINSLKEAAENGKQVTVLVELKARFDEENNVHWARMLEDAGCHVIYGMTHLKTHSKIALVVKRINNELTSFVHLGTGNYNDKTAKLYTDMGIITTNKDIAEDAINFFNYLSGYSTKPEYNKLIVAPYDIRDVFIDRIDKEIRSHLQHGNGKIMMKMNSLTDKTIIEKLFEASQAGVKIQLIIRGICCLKPGIPGISENIEVVSIVGRLLEHSRIYYFHNNGEAHIYLSSADVMTRNMIKRVEILFPVEDKSIGQRLVNYMNLQLSDNQKGRYQDAQGVYHYVENNSSPLNSQSYLMQEAIKYGEELKKQSVQPSGQPVHSRRGGSWMRKLKNTFKR
;
A
#
# COMPACT_ATOMS: atom_id res chain seq x y z
N GLU A 1 29.38 1.43 -21.14
CA GLU A 1 29.86 0.24 -21.83
C GLU A 1 30.93 0.67 -22.87
N ASP A 2 30.63 1.49 -23.85
CA ASP A 2 31.57 1.92 -24.93
C ASP A 2 32.87 2.53 -24.38
N VAL A 3 32.79 3.33 -23.29
CA VAL A 3 33.98 3.91 -22.65
C VAL A 3 34.87 2.82 -22.04
N ILE A 4 34.30 1.81 -21.41
CA ILE A 4 35.05 0.69 -20.84
C ILE A 4 35.71 -0.10 -21.97
N THR A 5 34.96 -0.42 -23.02
CA THR A 5 35.47 -1.11 -24.21
C THR A 5 36.62 -0.36 -24.86
N TYR A 6 36.50 0.96 -25.01
CA TYR A 6 37.56 1.80 -25.59
C TYR A 6 38.87 1.77 -24.77
N PHE A 7 38.77 1.71 -23.44
CA PHE A 7 39.92 1.68 -22.54
C PHE A 7 40.27 0.29 -22.02
N ILE A 8 39.73 -0.79 -22.60
CA ILE A 8 39.85 -2.15 -22.09
C ILE A 8 41.30 -2.61 -21.93
N ASN A 9 42.18 -2.20 -22.84
CA ASN A 9 43.61 -2.55 -22.83
C ASN A 9 44.35 -2.04 -21.57
N TYR A 10 43.85 -0.98 -20.92
CA TYR A 10 44.42 -0.50 -19.65
C TYR A 10 44.08 -1.41 -18.47
N LEU A 11 43.01 -2.21 -18.58
CA LEU A 11 42.61 -3.17 -17.56
C LEU A 11 43.35 -4.51 -17.71
N PHE A 12 43.81 -4.83 -18.92
CA PHE A 12 44.48 -6.09 -19.24
C PHE A 12 45.92 -5.85 -19.66
N THR A 13 46.72 -5.21 -18.79
CA THR A 13 48.14 -4.95 -19.05
C THR A 13 48.93 -6.24 -19.25
N GLY A 14 49.64 -6.38 -20.35
CA GLY A 14 50.41 -7.57 -20.70
C GLY A 14 49.63 -8.64 -21.48
N TYR A 15 48.42 -8.36 -21.86
CA TYR A 15 47.59 -9.20 -22.74
C TYR A 15 47.17 -8.39 -23.97
N GLU A 16 47.01 -9.06 -25.09
CA GLU A 16 46.39 -8.53 -26.30
C GLU A 16 44.89 -8.86 -26.24
N VAL A 17 44.02 -7.84 -26.20
CA VAL A 17 42.57 -8.02 -26.24
C VAL A 17 42.15 -8.20 -27.69
N LEU A 18 41.76 -9.41 -28.07
CA LEU A 18 41.40 -9.75 -29.45
C LEU A 18 39.99 -9.29 -29.80
N ASN A 19 39.06 -9.43 -28.87
CA ASN A 19 37.66 -9.06 -29.07
C ASN A 19 36.96 -8.70 -27.75
N THR A 20 35.87 -7.93 -27.83
CA THR A 20 35.00 -7.57 -26.72
C THR A 20 33.54 -7.56 -27.18
N PHE A 21 32.65 -8.07 -26.37
CA PHE A 21 31.22 -7.95 -26.63
C PHE A 21 30.46 -7.71 -25.32
N THR A 22 29.33 -7.03 -25.44
CA THR A 22 28.49 -6.70 -24.29
C THR A 22 27.35 -7.69 -24.16
N PHE A 23 27.14 -8.20 -22.97
CA PHE A 23 26.03 -9.09 -22.66
C PHE A 23 25.39 -8.77 -21.30
N ARG A 24 24.15 -9.22 -21.12
CA ARG A 24 23.41 -9.14 -19.86
C ARG A 24 22.79 -10.49 -19.56
N ILE A 25 22.93 -10.94 -18.31
CA ILE A 25 22.37 -12.20 -17.84
C ILE A 25 21.25 -11.90 -16.85
N THR A 26 20.10 -12.53 -17.04
CA THR A 26 19.07 -12.63 -15.99
C THR A 26 19.17 -14.02 -15.38
N ARG A 27 19.32 -14.07 -14.06
CA ARG A 27 19.41 -15.32 -13.30
C ARG A 27 18.10 -15.65 -12.63
N ASN A 28 17.80 -16.94 -12.48
CA ASN A 28 16.67 -17.39 -11.71
C ASN A 28 16.81 -16.93 -10.25
N ALA A 29 15.84 -16.16 -9.81
CA ALA A 29 15.75 -15.67 -8.44
C ALA A 29 14.56 -16.29 -7.67
N ASP A 30 13.85 -17.23 -8.26
CA ASP A 30 12.69 -17.91 -7.67
C ASP A 30 13.13 -19.26 -7.08
N LEU A 31 14.17 -19.22 -6.26
CA LEU A 31 14.62 -20.36 -5.50
C LEU A 31 13.60 -20.68 -4.41
N THR A 32 13.35 -21.95 -4.16
CA THR A 32 12.44 -22.40 -3.11
C THR A 32 13.14 -22.30 -1.75
N ILE A 33 12.57 -21.52 -0.84
CA ILE A 33 13.02 -21.50 0.55
C ILE A 33 12.45 -22.75 1.22
N HIS A 34 13.32 -23.63 1.74
CA HIS A 34 12.92 -24.80 2.52
C HIS A 34 12.54 -24.36 3.94
N GLU A 35 11.27 -24.02 4.15
CA GLU A 35 10.74 -23.62 5.45
C GLU A 35 10.56 -24.80 6.40
N ASP A 36 10.35 -26.01 5.82
CA ASP A 36 10.19 -27.24 6.61
C ASP A 36 11.53 -27.67 7.22
N GLY A 37 11.63 -27.62 8.55
CA GLY A 37 12.83 -28.01 9.28
C GLY A 37 13.87 -26.89 9.46
N ALA A 38 13.59 -25.67 9.04
CA ALA A 38 14.43 -24.52 9.36
C ALA A 38 14.30 -24.15 10.85
N GLU A 39 15.36 -24.31 11.62
CA GLU A 39 15.40 -23.86 13.02
C GLU A 39 15.32 -22.34 13.12
N ASP A 40 15.80 -21.60 12.08
CA ASP A 40 15.78 -20.14 11.99
C ASP A 40 15.53 -19.70 10.55
N LEU A 41 14.34 -19.16 10.29
CA LEU A 41 13.93 -18.63 8.99
C LEU A 41 14.82 -17.47 8.52
N LEU A 42 15.34 -16.66 9.44
CA LEU A 42 16.21 -15.53 9.11
C LEU A 42 17.53 -16.02 8.48
N ILE A 43 18.14 -17.03 9.08
CA ILE A 43 19.40 -17.65 8.58
C ILE A 43 19.16 -18.29 7.21
N GLU A 44 18.04 -18.99 7.03
CA GLU A 44 17.68 -19.57 5.74
C GLU A 44 17.51 -18.52 4.63
N ILE A 45 16.88 -17.39 4.94
CA ILE A 45 16.74 -16.30 3.96
C ILE A 45 18.07 -15.64 3.67
N GLU A 46 18.96 -15.47 4.64
CA GLU A 46 20.32 -14.97 4.40
C GLU A 46 21.13 -15.93 3.49
N ARG A 47 20.99 -17.25 3.68
CA ARG A 47 21.60 -18.26 2.80
C ARG A 47 21.02 -18.15 1.38
N PHE A 48 19.70 -18.10 1.28
CA PHE A 48 18.97 -17.92 0.02
C PHE A 48 19.43 -16.66 -0.74
N LEU A 49 19.61 -15.53 -0.06
CA LEU A 49 20.10 -14.29 -0.68
C LEU A 49 21.52 -14.42 -1.25
N LYS A 50 22.37 -15.25 -0.64
CA LYS A 50 23.70 -15.57 -1.18
C LYS A 50 23.61 -16.49 -2.40
N GLU A 51 22.80 -17.55 -2.32
CA GLU A 51 22.59 -18.53 -3.40
C GLU A 51 21.92 -17.90 -4.61
N ARG A 52 21.02 -16.93 -4.43
CA ARG A 52 20.35 -16.19 -5.50
C ARG A 52 21.32 -15.52 -6.48
N LYS A 53 22.50 -15.11 -6.02
CA LYS A 53 23.52 -14.50 -6.89
C LYS A 53 24.14 -15.51 -7.86
N SER A 54 24.08 -16.81 -7.57
CA SER A 54 24.56 -17.92 -8.37
C SER A 54 23.47 -18.75 -9.05
N GLY A 55 22.23 -18.27 -9.04
CA GLY A 55 21.11 -18.95 -9.72
C GLY A 55 21.40 -19.19 -11.22
N SER A 56 20.78 -20.25 -11.79
CA SER A 56 20.91 -20.58 -13.21
C SER A 56 20.55 -19.38 -14.11
N ALA A 57 21.25 -19.22 -15.23
CA ALA A 57 20.89 -18.23 -16.23
C ALA A 57 19.57 -18.66 -16.90
N VAL A 58 18.62 -17.71 -17.00
CA VAL A 58 17.29 -17.94 -17.61
C VAL A 58 17.00 -16.98 -18.76
N ARG A 59 17.91 -16.05 -19.02
CA ARG A 59 17.86 -15.13 -20.16
C ARG A 59 19.24 -14.54 -20.41
N LEU A 60 19.68 -14.59 -21.65
CA LEU A 60 20.89 -13.96 -22.14
C LEU A 60 20.53 -12.89 -23.18
N GLU A 61 20.95 -11.66 -22.95
CA GLU A 61 20.80 -10.53 -23.87
C GLU A 61 22.18 -10.16 -24.40
N LEU A 62 22.30 -10.01 -25.72
CA LEU A 62 23.53 -9.74 -26.45
C LEU A 62 23.38 -8.48 -27.29
N ASP A 63 24.41 -7.63 -27.31
CA ASP A 63 24.48 -6.53 -28.28
C ASP A 63 24.81 -7.13 -29.66
N CYS A 64 23.86 -7.09 -30.59
CA CYS A 64 23.98 -7.66 -31.91
C CYS A 64 25.10 -7.01 -32.76
N ARG A 65 25.57 -5.81 -32.35
CA ARG A 65 26.65 -5.07 -33.09
C ARG A 65 28.05 -5.57 -32.79
N THR A 66 28.24 -6.20 -31.61
CA THR A 66 29.56 -6.57 -31.09
C THR A 66 29.76 -8.06 -30.86
N SER A 67 28.68 -8.86 -30.98
CA SER A 67 28.69 -10.29 -30.62
C SER A 67 29.12 -11.17 -31.79
N GLU A 68 30.35 -11.68 -31.76
CA GLU A 68 30.82 -12.69 -32.71
C GLU A 68 30.33 -14.08 -32.31
N LYS A 69 29.98 -14.89 -33.30
CA LYS A 69 29.32 -16.19 -33.10
C LYS A 69 30.12 -17.15 -32.20
N GLU A 70 31.43 -17.27 -32.41
CA GLU A 70 32.28 -18.18 -31.63
C GLU A 70 32.35 -17.84 -30.15
N ASN A 71 32.43 -16.53 -29.82
CA ASN A 71 32.48 -16.06 -28.45
C ASN A 71 31.10 -16.24 -27.74
N VAL A 72 30.03 -16.06 -28.50
CA VAL A 72 28.66 -16.27 -28.01
C VAL A 72 28.41 -17.74 -27.74
N GLU A 73 28.81 -18.66 -28.62
CA GLU A 73 28.67 -20.11 -28.41
C GLU A 73 29.38 -20.58 -27.13
N TRP A 74 30.60 -20.06 -26.89
CA TRP A 74 31.31 -20.35 -25.65
C TRP A 74 30.53 -19.89 -24.43
N LEU A 75 29.98 -18.66 -24.43
CA LEU A 75 29.21 -18.10 -23.32
C LEU A 75 27.92 -18.88 -23.08
N ILE A 76 27.18 -19.27 -24.12
CA ILE A 76 25.98 -20.11 -24.06
C ILE A 76 26.27 -21.42 -23.33
N ASN A 77 27.36 -22.10 -23.74
CA ASN A 77 27.77 -23.35 -23.13
C ASN A 77 28.17 -23.20 -21.66
N GLN A 78 28.84 -22.08 -21.29
CA GLN A 78 29.21 -21.83 -19.89
C GLN A 78 28.00 -21.48 -19.00
N LEU A 79 26.95 -20.89 -19.58
CA LEU A 79 25.74 -20.50 -18.87
C LEU A 79 24.68 -21.61 -18.86
N GLU A 80 24.88 -22.67 -19.65
CA GLU A 80 23.92 -23.78 -19.82
C GLU A 80 22.50 -23.25 -20.19
N ILE A 81 22.46 -22.26 -21.12
CA ILE A 81 21.23 -21.59 -21.53
C ILE A 81 20.77 -22.08 -22.89
N GLU A 82 19.45 -22.18 -23.09
CA GLU A 82 18.86 -22.65 -24.35
C GLU A 82 18.70 -21.50 -25.37
N ASP A 83 18.73 -21.85 -26.66
CA ASP A 83 18.63 -20.89 -27.77
C ASP A 83 17.37 -19.99 -27.68
N ASN A 84 16.27 -20.52 -27.18
CA ASN A 84 15.01 -19.77 -27.00
C ASN A 84 15.09 -18.65 -25.95
N ASP A 85 16.10 -18.68 -25.10
CA ASP A 85 16.30 -17.73 -24.01
C ASP A 85 17.40 -16.68 -24.34
N ILE A 86 17.86 -16.68 -25.61
CA ILE A 86 18.89 -15.75 -26.11
C ILE A 86 18.24 -14.67 -26.96
N TYR A 87 18.55 -13.42 -26.66
CA TYR A 87 17.98 -12.23 -27.30
C TYR A 87 19.09 -11.34 -27.85
N TYR A 88 19.08 -11.10 -29.14
CA TYR A 88 19.97 -10.15 -29.80
C TYR A 88 19.27 -8.78 -29.87
N LEU A 89 19.86 -7.78 -29.24
CA LEU A 89 19.30 -6.44 -29.12
C LEU A 89 20.19 -5.43 -29.82
N ASP A 90 19.60 -4.50 -30.57
CA ASP A 90 20.29 -3.35 -31.14
C ASP A 90 20.13 -2.13 -30.23
N GLY A 91 21.05 -1.95 -29.30
CA GLY A 91 21.04 -0.85 -28.35
C GLY A 91 21.58 -1.23 -26.96
N PRO A 92 21.51 -0.29 -26.01
CA PRO A 92 22.00 -0.53 -24.66
C PRO A 92 21.23 -1.67 -23.98
N LEU A 93 21.95 -2.63 -23.39
CA LEU A 93 21.36 -3.78 -22.70
C LEU A 93 20.81 -3.42 -21.31
N ASP A 94 21.45 -2.49 -20.61
CA ASP A 94 20.99 -1.99 -19.32
C ASP A 94 20.40 -0.58 -19.49
N LEU A 95 19.07 -0.49 -19.34
CA LEU A 95 18.34 0.79 -19.43
C LEU A 95 18.23 1.52 -18.09
N THR A 96 18.79 0.99 -17.00
CA THR A 96 18.68 1.63 -15.68
C THR A 96 19.39 2.98 -15.61
N PHE A 97 20.37 3.25 -16.47
CA PHE A 97 21.02 4.57 -16.59
C PHE A 97 20.03 5.69 -16.93
N LEU A 98 18.88 5.37 -17.54
CA LEU A 98 17.84 6.35 -17.87
C LEU A 98 17.26 7.04 -16.62
N PHE A 99 17.26 6.38 -15.46
CA PHE A 99 16.87 7.04 -14.20
C PHE A 99 17.81 8.22 -13.88
N GLY A 100 19.13 7.99 -13.95
CA GLY A 100 20.11 9.06 -13.74
C GLY A 100 20.03 10.16 -14.82
N LEU A 101 19.75 9.78 -16.08
CA LEU A 101 19.52 10.74 -17.16
C LEU A 101 18.29 11.62 -16.90
N VAL A 102 17.17 11.01 -16.47
CA VAL A 102 15.95 11.75 -16.10
C VAL A 102 16.23 12.70 -14.95
N ASP A 103 16.91 12.27 -13.90
CA ASP A 103 17.27 13.12 -12.76
C ASP A 103 18.12 14.33 -13.22
N HIS A 104 19.13 14.09 -14.08
CA HIS A 104 19.98 15.16 -14.60
C HIS A 104 19.24 16.15 -15.51
N LEU A 105 18.32 15.66 -16.35
CA LEU A 105 17.59 16.48 -17.31
C LEU A 105 16.32 17.12 -16.76
N SER A 106 15.73 16.59 -15.71
CA SER A 106 14.45 17.04 -15.14
C SER A 106 14.44 18.53 -14.79
N HIS A 107 15.57 19.07 -14.35
CA HIS A 107 15.72 20.50 -14.05
C HIS A 107 15.71 21.40 -15.30
N LYS A 108 16.18 20.87 -16.44
CA LYS A 108 16.26 21.60 -17.71
C LYS A 108 14.97 21.44 -18.54
N LEU A 109 14.36 20.26 -18.50
CA LEU A 109 13.21 19.87 -19.29
C LEU A 109 11.93 19.76 -18.42
N LYS A 110 11.66 20.79 -17.62
CA LYS A 110 10.52 20.81 -16.69
C LYS A 110 9.17 20.53 -17.36
N TYR A 111 9.01 20.88 -18.64
CA TYR A 111 7.78 20.66 -19.40
C TYR A 111 7.50 19.18 -19.71
N LEU A 112 8.50 18.29 -19.55
CA LEU A 112 8.37 16.83 -19.70
C LEU A 112 8.08 16.13 -18.38
N THR A 113 8.07 16.85 -17.26
CA THR A 113 7.83 16.30 -15.93
C THR A 113 6.55 16.88 -15.33
N TYR A 114 5.90 16.10 -14.46
CA TYR A 114 4.80 16.63 -13.67
C TYR A 114 5.30 17.68 -12.67
N GLU A 115 4.52 18.73 -12.45
CA GLU A 115 4.77 19.66 -11.33
C GLU A 115 4.76 18.89 -10.01
N LYS A 116 5.68 19.27 -9.09
CA LYS A 116 5.77 18.61 -7.79
C LYS A 116 4.48 18.82 -7.00
N TYR A 117 3.81 17.74 -6.64
CA TYR A 117 2.67 17.76 -5.73
C TYR A 117 3.15 17.61 -4.27
N THR A 118 2.63 18.45 -3.39
CA THR A 118 2.85 18.33 -1.94
C THR A 118 1.56 17.83 -1.30
N PRO A 119 1.57 16.64 -0.66
CA PRO A 119 0.41 16.11 0.05
C PRO A 119 -0.13 17.09 1.09
N GLN A 120 -1.44 17.21 1.19
CA GLN A 120 -2.12 18.17 2.05
C GLN A 120 -2.52 17.55 3.40
N PRO A 121 -2.83 18.34 4.44
CA PRO A 121 -3.33 17.80 5.69
C PRO A 121 -4.60 16.96 5.49
N PRO A 122 -4.75 15.82 6.20
CA PRO A 122 -5.95 14.98 6.09
C PRO A 122 -7.21 15.74 6.53
N ARG A 123 -8.27 15.66 5.72
CA ARG A 123 -9.57 16.31 6.02
C ARG A 123 -10.19 15.83 7.33
N SER A 124 -10.02 14.55 7.61
CA SER A 124 -10.58 13.94 8.82
C SER A 124 -9.89 14.43 10.10
N LEU A 125 -8.60 14.79 10.03
CA LEU A 125 -7.79 15.17 11.18
C LEU A 125 -7.74 16.68 11.40
N GLY A 126 -7.60 17.47 10.35
CA GLY A 126 -7.35 18.90 10.43
C GLY A 126 -6.06 19.20 11.24
N ASN A 127 -6.18 20.08 12.23
CA ASN A 127 -5.08 20.46 13.14
C ASN A 127 -5.22 19.79 14.53
N LYS A 128 -6.05 18.75 14.67
CA LYS A 128 -6.31 18.10 15.97
C LYS A 128 -5.28 17.00 16.26
N ASN A 129 -5.14 16.64 17.54
CA ASN A 129 -4.34 15.49 17.94
C ASN A 129 -5.03 14.19 17.51
N ILE A 130 -4.26 13.29 16.91
CA ILE A 130 -4.76 12.05 16.31
C ILE A 130 -5.41 11.11 17.36
N TYR A 131 -4.82 10.99 18.55
CA TYR A 131 -5.32 10.14 19.61
C TYR A 131 -6.61 10.69 20.24
N GLN A 132 -6.67 12.00 20.47
CA GLN A 132 -7.87 12.64 21.01
C GLN A 132 -9.04 12.52 20.05
N LEU A 133 -8.80 12.78 18.77
CA LEU A 133 -9.86 12.73 17.76
C LEU A 133 -10.37 11.31 17.51
N SER A 134 -9.49 10.31 17.55
CA SER A 134 -9.89 8.92 17.34
C SER A 134 -10.74 8.32 18.47
N LEU A 135 -10.79 8.97 19.65
CA LEU A 135 -11.76 8.65 20.70
C LEU A 135 -13.19 9.11 20.37
N GLU A 136 -13.32 10.12 19.49
CA GLU A 136 -14.61 10.71 19.13
C GLU A 136 -15.20 10.06 17.86
N ARG A 137 -14.33 9.68 16.89
CA ARG A 137 -14.71 9.16 15.58
C ARG A 137 -13.56 8.49 14.85
N ASP A 138 -13.88 7.70 13.84
CA ASP A 138 -12.89 7.16 12.90
C ASP A 138 -12.18 8.28 12.13
N ILE A 139 -10.88 8.14 11.94
CA ILE A 139 -10.06 9.08 11.15
C ILE A 139 -9.69 8.40 9.85
N PHE A 140 -10.09 8.98 8.74
CA PHE A 140 -9.82 8.46 7.40
C PHE A 140 -8.66 9.19 6.73
N PHE A 141 -7.82 8.45 6.00
CA PHE A 141 -6.67 8.92 5.25
C PHE A 141 -6.74 8.49 3.79
N HIS A 142 -6.35 9.38 2.88
CA HIS A 142 -6.32 9.11 1.44
C HIS A 142 -5.02 9.62 0.81
N HIS A 143 -4.00 8.75 0.79
CA HIS A 143 -2.70 9.06 0.19
C HIS A 143 -2.73 8.94 -1.34
N PRO A 144 -1.87 9.69 -2.07
CA PRO A 144 -0.97 10.75 -1.65
C PRO A 144 -1.63 12.14 -1.61
N TYR A 145 -2.93 12.23 -1.85
CA TYR A 145 -3.65 13.51 -1.81
C TYR A 145 -3.53 14.15 -0.43
N GLU A 146 -3.66 13.32 0.59
CA GLU A 146 -3.42 13.64 1.99
C GLU A 146 -2.08 13.07 2.46
N SER A 147 -1.41 13.77 3.37
CA SER A 147 -0.10 13.40 3.89
C SER A 147 -0.11 12.07 4.65
N PHE A 148 0.96 11.31 4.49
CA PHE A 148 1.22 10.09 5.25
C PHE A 148 1.83 10.39 6.65
N GLU A 149 2.33 11.62 6.86
CA GLU A 149 2.99 12.02 8.12
C GLU A 149 2.15 11.73 9.37
N PRO A 150 0.81 11.91 9.40
CA PRO A 150 0.02 11.55 10.57
C PRO A 150 0.06 10.07 10.94
N ILE A 151 0.32 9.15 9.99
CA ILE A 151 0.51 7.72 10.29
C ILE A 151 1.88 7.49 10.94
N VAL A 152 2.90 8.23 10.50
CA VAL A 152 4.22 8.25 11.18
C VAL A 152 4.06 8.81 12.58
N ASP A 153 3.34 9.94 12.73
CA ASP A 153 3.06 10.59 14.01
C ASP A 153 2.27 9.69 14.97
N PHE A 154 1.39 8.86 14.44
CA PHE A 154 0.64 7.89 15.24
C PHE A 154 1.57 6.93 16.01
N ILE A 155 2.63 6.44 15.36
CA ILE A 155 3.61 5.56 16.02
C ILE A 155 4.60 6.38 16.87
N ARG A 156 5.08 7.54 16.37
CA ARG A 156 6.03 8.40 17.08
C ARG A 156 5.46 8.91 18.40
N GLN A 157 4.25 9.48 18.39
CA GLN A 157 3.58 9.92 19.62
C GLN A 157 3.32 8.77 20.60
N ALA A 158 3.09 7.55 20.10
CA ALA A 158 2.99 6.37 20.96
C ALA A 158 4.34 6.00 21.58
N ALA A 159 5.44 6.16 20.85
CA ALA A 159 6.78 5.89 21.36
C ALA A 159 7.17 6.84 22.51
N ASP A 160 6.76 8.09 22.43
CA ASP A 160 7.09 9.13 23.41
C ASP A 160 6.14 9.14 24.62
N ASP A 161 4.88 8.74 24.46
CA ASP A 161 3.88 8.85 25.51
C ASP A 161 4.10 7.82 26.63
N PRO A 162 4.33 8.25 27.90
CA PRO A 162 4.49 7.33 29.03
C PRO A 162 3.26 6.46 29.31
N ASN A 163 2.07 6.85 28.84
CA ASN A 163 0.85 6.06 29.00
C ASN A 163 0.72 4.94 27.94
N THR A 164 1.58 4.90 26.94
CA THR A 164 1.61 3.81 25.97
C THR A 164 2.23 2.57 26.62
N ILE A 165 1.51 1.45 26.54
CA ILE A 165 1.90 0.15 27.12
C ILE A 165 2.49 -0.75 26.04
N ALA A 166 1.81 -0.83 24.87
CA ALA A 166 2.22 -1.73 23.81
C ALA A 166 1.98 -1.12 22.42
N ILE A 167 2.85 -1.50 21.48
CA ILE A 167 2.71 -1.22 20.05
C ILE A 167 2.90 -2.54 19.31
N LYS A 168 1.97 -2.88 18.43
CA LYS A 168 2.08 -4.05 17.55
C LYS A 168 1.86 -3.61 16.10
N GLN A 169 2.72 -4.04 15.17
CA GLN A 169 2.65 -3.60 13.77
C GLN A 169 3.12 -4.66 12.79
N THR A 170 2.47 -4.75 11.63
CA THR A 170 2.95 -5.54 10.49
C THR A 170 3.75 -4.68 9.53
N LEU A 171 4.88 -5.19 9.05
CA LEU A 171 5.74 -4.55 8.05
C LEU A 171 5.98 -5.50 6.88
N TYR A 172 5.72 -5.03 5.67
CA TYR A 172 5.91 -5.79 4.44
C TYR A 172 7.01 -5.18 3.57
N ARG A 173 6.88 -3.92 3.22
CA ARG A 173 7.83 -3.14 2.42
C ARG A 173 8.05 -1.81 3.08
N VAL A 174 9.26 -1.58 3.56
CA VAL A 174 9.63 -0.40 4.33
C VAL A 174 10.70 0.41 3.58
N SER A 175 10.70 1.72 3.72
CA SER A 175 11.74 2.56 3.13
C SER A 175 13.09 2.36 3.81
N LYS A 176 14.19 2.64 3.09
CA LYS A 176 15.56 2.45 3.59
C LYS A 176 15.86 3.27 4.86
N ASP A 177 15.25 4.44 5.02
CA ASP A 177 15.38 5.31 6.21
C ASP A 177 13.99 5.55 6.80
N SER A 178 13.33 4.49 7.27
CA SER A 178 11.95 4.53 7.71
C SER A 178 11.77 5.25 9.04
N PRO A 179 11.00 6.33 9.10
CA PRO A 179 10.68 7.00 10.37
C PRO A 179 9.84 6.10 11.30
N ILE A 180 9.05 5.17 10.74
CA ILE A 180 8.26 4.21 11.53
C ILE A 180 9.17 3.21 12.24
N ILE A 181 10.19 2.68 11.56
CA ILE A 181 11.18 1.78 12.18
C ILE A 181 11.88 2.49 13.35
N ASN A 182 12.32 3.73 13.14
CA ASN A 182 12.96 4.52 14.19
C ASN A 182 12.04 4.71 15.39
N SER A 183 10.77 5.05 15.16
CA SER A 183 9.79 5.20 16.24
C SER A 183 9.49 3.90 17.00
N LEU A 184 9.45 2.74 16.30
CA LEU A 184 9.28 1.44 16.94
C LEU A 184 10.49 1.06 17.81
N LYS A 185 11.70 1.36 17.33
CA LYS A 185 12.95 1.21 18.07
C LYS A 185 12.93 2.07 19.34
N GLU A 186 12.69 3.38 19.21
CA GLU A 186 12.57 4.31 20.32
C GLU A 186 11.53 3.87 21.36
N ALA A 187 10.39 3.31 20.90
CA ALA A 187 9.36 2.78 21.79
C ALA A 187 9.88 1.65 22.65
N ALA A 188 10.64 0.70 22.08
CA ALA A 188 11.24 -0.42 22.82
C ALA A 188 12.31 0.07 23.80
N GLU A 189 13.20 0.99 23.37
CA GLU A 189 14.22 1.63 24.21
C GLU A 189 13.58 2.41 25.38
N ASN A 190 12.37 2.98 25.18
CA ASN A 190 11.56 3.63 26.22
C ASN A 190 10.78 2.64 27.10
N GLY A 191 11.06 1.34 27.01
CA GLY A 191 10.50 0.28 27.87
C GLY A 191 9.07 -0.15 27.52
N LYS A 192 8.55 0.17 26.32
CA LYS A 192 7.23 -0.28 25.86
C LYS A 192 7.31 -1.69 25.27
N GLN A 193 6.22 -2.45 25.35
CA GLN A 193 6.10 -3.74 24.69
C GLN A 193 5.91 -3.53 23.19
N VAL A 194 6.93 -3.77 22.37
CA VAL A 194 6.87 -3.62 20.92
C VAL A 194 6.92 -4.97 20.24
N THR A 195 5.89 -5.33 19.47
CA THR A 195 5.83 -6.54 18.64
C THR A 195 5.73 -6.16 17.19
N VAL A 196 6.65 -6.61 16.37
CA VAL A 196 6.69 -6.28 14.95
C VAL A 196 6.74 -7.55 14.11
N LEU A 197 5.76 -7.75 13.23
CA LEU A 197 5.90 -8.76 12.20
C LEU A 197 6.62 -8.13 11.00
N VAL A 198 7.78 -8.67 10.64
CA VAL A 198 8.53 -8.30 9.45
C VAL A 198 8.42 -9.43 8.43
N GLU A 199 7.79 -9.18 7.27
CA GLU A 199 7.66 -10.18 6.22
C GLU A 199 8.98 -10.30 5.44
N LEU A 200 9.80 -11.29 5.82
CA LEU A 200 11.12 -11.51 5.23
C LEU A 200 11.07 -11.95 3.76
N LYS A 201 9.97 -12.59 3.34
CA LYS A 201 9.76 -13.09 1.97
C LYS A 201 9.15 -12.02 1.03
N ALA A 202 9.22 -10.73 1.40
CA ALA A 202 8.75 -9.63 0.55
C ALA A 202 9.68 -9.50 -0.67
N ARG A 203 9.19 -9.89 -1.85
CA ARG A 203 9.97 -9.97 -3.10
C ARG A 203 10.71 -8.66 -3.40
N PHE A 204 12.02 -8.72 -3.60
CA PHE A 204 12.98 -7.62 -3.82
C PHE A 204 13.30 -6.74 -2.61
N ASP A 205 12.68 -6.99 -1.46
CA ASP A 205 12.95 -6.25 -0.22
C ASP A 205 13.53 -7.18 0.87
N GLU A 206 13.86 -8.42 0.54
CA GLU A 206 14.29 -9.44 1.51
C GLU A 206 15.52 -8.97 2.29
N GLU A 207 16.56 -8.48 1.61
CA GLU A 207 17.80 -7.99 2.24
C GLU A 207 17.53 -6.80 3.17
N ASN A 208 16.71 -5.86 2.72
CA ASN A 208 16.33 -4.70 3.52
C ASN A 208 15.50 -5.11 4.75
N ASN A 209 14.58 -6.07 4.59
CA ASN A 209 13.72 -6.54 5.68
C ASN A 209 14.51 -7.37 6.72
N VAL A 210 15.50 -8.16 6.30
CA VAL A 210 16.44 -8.83 7.20
C VAL A 210 17.22 -7.80 8.04
N HIS A 211 17.74 -6.76 7.42
CA HIS A 211 18.42 -5.68 8.13
C HIS A 211 17.53 -5.01 9.19
N TRP A 212 16.26 -4.69 8.83
CA TRP A 212 15.33 -4.09 9.78
C TRP A 212 14.91 -5.02 10.90
N ALA A 213 14.73 -6.31 10.61
CA ALA A 213 14.40 -7.30 11.62
C ALA A 213 15.47 -7.35 12.70
N ARG A 214 16.76 -7.44 12.32
CA ARG A 214 17.88 -7.43 13.26
C ARG A 214 17.96 -6.14 14.08
N MET A 215 17.81 -4.97 13.42
CA MET A 215 17.86 -3.69 14.12
C MET A 215 16.73 -3.55 15.17
N LEU A 216 15.55 -4.06 14.88
CA LEU A 216 14.43 -4.06 15.82
C LEU A 216 14.67 -5.02 17.00
N GLU A 217 15.23 -6.20 16.75
CA GLU A 217 15.62 -7.14 17.81
C GLU A 217 16.68 -6.54 18.74
N ASP A 218 17.74 -5.97 18.17
CA ASP A 218 18.81 -5.32 18.92
C ASP A 218 18.29 -4.20 19.83
N ALA A 219 17.20 -3.54 19.44
CA ALA A 219 16.52 -2.53 20.24
C ALA A 219 15.54 -3.09 21.29
N GLY A 220 15.37 -4.42 21.37
CA GLY A 220 14.49 -5.09 22.32
C GLY A 220 13.04 -5.27 21.85
N CYS A 221 12.76 -5.11 20.56
CA CYS A 221 11.46 -5.47 20.00
C CYS A 221 11.29 -6.99 19.91
N HIS A 222 10.07 -7.47 20.11
CA HIS A 222 9.69 -8.85 19.76
C HIS A 222 9.41 -8.91 18.26
N VAL A 223 10.30 -9.52 17.48
CA VAL A 223 10.17 -9.63 16.02
C VAL A 223 9.60 -10.99 15.62
N ILE A 224 8.62 -10.98 14.74
CA ILE A 224 7.99 -12.16 14.13
C ILE A 224 8.40 -12.17 12.65
N TYR A 225 9.01 -13.26 12.17
CA TYR A 225 9.56 -13.39 10.81
C TYR A 225 8.57 -13.91 9.77
N GLY A 226 7.29 -13.52 9.91
CA GLY A 226 6.22 -14.00 9.07
C GLY A 226 5.64 -15.33 9.54
N MET A 227 4.86 -15.98 8.69
CA MET A 227 4.23 -17.28 8.96
C MET A 227 4.73 -18.33 7.98
N THR A 228 4.91 -19.57 8.46
CA THR A 228 5.27 -20.70 7.62
C THR A 228 4.22 -20.90 6.53
N HIS A 229 4.65 -21.11 5.28
CA HIS A 229 3.84 -21.31 4.08
C HIS A 229 2.89 -20.16 3.69
N LEU A 230 2.77 -19.11 4.48
CA LEU A 230 1.97 -17.91 4.18
C LEU A 230 2.89 -16.69 4.04
N LYS A 231 2.43 -15.70 3.27
CA LYS A 231 3.05 -14.36 3.24
C LYS A 231 2.11 -13.36 3.90
N THR A 232 2.61 -12.64 4.90
CA THR A 232 1.81 -11.61 5.57
C THR A 232 1.81 -10.33 4.75
N HIS A 233 0.65 -9.95 4.24
CA HIS A 233 0.50 -8.75 3.42
C HIS A 233 -0.50 -7.73 4.02
N SER A 234 -1.05 -8.02 5.19
CA SER A 234 -1.91 -7.11 5.95
C SER A 234 -1.17 -5.84 6.38
N LYS A 235 -1.90 -4.73 6.51
CA LYS A 235 -1.39 -3.45 7.01
C LYS A 235 -2.23 -3.04 8.19
N ILE A 236 -1.72 -3.38 9.37
CA ILE A 236 -2.37 -3.15 10.66
C ILE A 236 -1.34 -2.70 11.69
N ALA A 237 -1.69 -1.69 12.49
CA ALA A 237 -0.94 -1.28 13.65
C ALA A 237 -1.90 -1.11 14.83
N LEU A 238 -1.51 -1.61 15.99
CA LEU A 238 -2.24 -1.54 17.24
C LEU A 238 -1.39 -0.79 18.27
N VAL A 239 -1.94 0.26 18.86
CA VAL A 239 -1.35 0.98 19.99
C VAL A 239 -2.28 0.84 21.19
N VAL A 240 -1.76 0.35 22.31
CA VAL A 240 -2.50 0.21 23.58
C VAL A 240 -2.00 1.26 24.54
N LYS A 241 -2.90 2.11 25.02
CA LYS A 241 -2.61 3.19 25.99
C LYS A 241 -3.47 3.05 27.24
N ARG A 242 -2.95 3.54 28.35
CA ARG A 242 -3.72 3.70 29.59
C ARG A 242 -4.31 5.12 29.62
N ILE A 243 -5.64 5.22 29.56
CA ILE A 243 -6.39 6.48 29.61
C ILE A 243 -7.36 6.38 30.78
N ASN A 244 -7.28 7.29 31.75
CA ASN A 244 -8.14 7.30 32.95
C ASN A 244 -8.16 5.94 33.70
N ASN A 245 -7.01 5.27 33.81
CA ASN A 245 -6.81 3.93 34.37
C ASN A 245 -7.44 2.77 33.59
N GLU A 246 -8.02 3.01 32.42
CA GLU A 246 -8.52 1.97 31.52
C GLU A 246 -7.58 1.77 30.32
N LEU A 247 -7.55 0.54 29.81
CA LEU A 247 -6.81 0.24 28.58
C LEU A 247 -7.65 0.60 27.36
N THR A 248 -7.11 1.47 26.53
CA THR A 248 -7.72 1.87 25.27
C THR A 248 -6.82 1.46 24.11
N SER A 249 -7.40 0.77 23.15
CA SER A 249 -6.72 0.33 21.93
C SER A 249 -7.06 1.24 20.77
N PHE A 250 -6.02 1.66 20.05
CA PHE A 250 -6.10 2.46 18.83
C PHE A 250 -5.58 1.60 17.69
N VAL A 251 -6.39 1.39 16.67
CA VAL A 251 -6.06 0.50 15.55
C VAL A 251 -5.99 1.28 14.24
N HIS A 252 -4.86 1.23 13.56
CA HIS A 252 -4.75 1.66 12.17
C HIS A 252 -4.89 0.45 11.27
N LEU A 253 -5.77 0.55 10.26
CA LEU A 253 -5.99 -0.43 9.20
C LEU A 253 -5.79 0.26 7.85
N GLY A 254 -5.02 -0.35 6.95
CA GLY A 254 -4.71 0.29 5.67
C GLY A 254 -4.70 -0.65 4.47
N THR A 255 -4.87 -0.08 3.28
CA THR A 255 -4.72 -0.78 2.00
C THR A 255 -3.26 -0.79 1.53
N GLY A 256 -2.46 0.18 1.95
CA GLY A 256 -1.09 0.43 1.51
C GLY A 256 -0.03 0.16 2.57
N ASN A 257 1.21 -0.07 2.11
CA ASN A 257 2.34 -0.36 2.99
C ASN A 257 2.71 0.84 3.89
N TYR A 258 3.31 0.56 5.03
CA TYR A 258 3.93 1.55 5.90
C TYR A 258 5.27 2.05 5.32
N ASN A 259 5.19 2.78 4.20
CA ASN A 259 6.34 3.24 3.45
C ASN A 259 6.12 4.69 3.00
N ASP A 260 6.83 5.63 3.62
CA ASP A 260 6.72 7.08 3.42
C ASP A 260 7.11 7.54 2.01
N LYS A 261 7.90 6.75 1.28
CA LYS A 261 8.29 7.05 -0.11
C LYS A 261 7.19 6.66 -1.08
N THR A 262 6.72 5.41 -1.00
CA THR A 262 5.64 4.93 -1.89
C THR A 262 4.31 5.62 -1.59
N ALA A 263 4.04 6.03 -0.35
CA ALA A 263 2.86 6.80 0.03
C ALA A 263 2.74 8.18 -0.67
N LYS A 264 3.80 8.65 -1.34
CA LYS A 264 3.78 9.86 -2.19
C LYS A 264 3.45 9.58 -3.65
N LEU A 265 3.41 8.31 -4.05
CA LEU A 265 3.27 7.87 -5.44
C LEU A 265 2.07 6.94 -5.65
N TYR A 266 1.66 6.19 -4.62
CA TYR A 266 0.59 5.20 -4.66
C TYR A 266 -0.68 5.78 -4.01
N THR A 267 -1.83 5.54 -4.65
CA THR A 267 -3.10 5.87 -4.00
C THR A 267 -3.47 4.77 -3.03
N ASP A 268 -3.48 5.10 -1.75
CA ASP A 268 -3.86 4.18 -0.68
C ASP A 268 -4.77 4.86 0.34
N MET A 269 -5.49 4.05 1.09
CA MET A 269 -6.45 4.50 2.09
C MET A 269 -6.26 3.76 3.40
N GLY A 270 -6.63 4.41 4.50
CA GLY A 270 -6.59 3.81 5.82
C GLY A 270 -7.53 4.50 6.79
N ILE A 271 -7.81 3.82 7.89
CA ILE A 271 -8.56 4.37 9.01
C ILE A 271 -7.79 4.18 10.31
N ILE A 272 -7.96 5.11 11.26
CA ILE A 272 -7.65 4.90 12.66
C ILE A 272 -8.96 4.89 13.42
N THR A 273 -9.16 3.85 14.23
CA THR A 273 -10.39 3.63 15.00
C THR A 273 -10.10 3.17 16.43
N THR A 274 -11.02 3.44 17.34
CA THR A 274 -11.06 2.88 18.69
C THR A 274 -12.29 1.97 18.91
N ASN A 275 -12.90 1.51 17.80
CA ASN A 275 -14.01 0.56 17.87
C ASN A 275 -13.58 -0.70 18.62
N LYS A 276 -14.33 -1.08 19.66
CA LYS A 276 -13.96 -2.16 20.58
C LYS A 276 -13.85 -3.52 19.89
N ASP A 277 -14.77 -3.81 18.96
CA ASP A 277 -14.77 -5.09 18.23
C ASP A 277 -13.54 -5.18 17.33
N ILE A 278 -13.18 -4.10 16.61
CA ILE A 278 -11.97 -4.03 15.78
C ILE A 278 -10.71 -4.09 16.65
N ALA A 279 -10.73 -3.49 17.83
CA ALA A 279 -9.61 -3.53 18.77
C ALA A 279 -9.36 -4.95 19.31
N GLU A 280 -10.42 -5.67 19.68
CA GLU A 280 -10.35 -7.08 20.08
C GLU A 280 -9.85 -7.95 18.92
N ASP A 281 -10.39 -7.75 17.73
CA ASP A 281 -9.96 -8.45 16.53
C ASP A 281 -8.48 -8.22 16.22
N ALA A 282 -7.99 -6.98 16.39
CA ALA A 282 -6.58 -6.66 16.20
C ALA A 282 -5.69 -7.38 17.22
N ILE A 283 -6.10 -7.49 18.48
CA ILE A 283 -5.39 -8.26 19.52
C ILE A 283 -5.35 -9.74 19.11
N ASN A 284 -6.49 -10.31 18.74
CA ASN A 284 -6.60 -11.70 18.30
C ASN A 284 -5.77 -11.97 17.02
N PHE A 285 -5.76 -11.02 16.10
CA PHE A 285 -4.94 -11.10 14.90
C PHE A 285 -3.43 -11.16 15.21
N PHE A 286 -2.93 -10.31 16.09
CA PHE A 286 -1.51 -10.37 16.50
C PHE A 286 -1.19 -11.62 17.33
N ASN A 287 -2.11 -12.11 18.14
CA ASN A 287 -1.93 -13.40 18.87
C ASN A 287 -1.83 -14.57 17.88
N TYR A 288 -2.64 -14.58 16.82
CA TYR A 288 -2.56 -15.55 15.74
C TYR A 288 -1.21 -15.45 15.01
N LEU A 289 -0.76 -14.27 14.62
CA LEU A 289 0.53 -14.07 13.95
C LEU A 289 1.73 -14.48 14.81
N SER A 290 1.60 -14.38 16.14
CA SER A 290 2.64 -14.78 17.10
C SER A 290 2.61 -16.28 17.43
N GLY A 291 1.70 -17.06 16.83
CA GLY A 291 1.58 -18.49 17.09
C GLY A 291 0.91 -18.86 18.42
N TYR A 292 0.36 -17.88 19.16
CA TYR A 292 -0.33 -18.15 20.45
C TYR A 292 -1.73 -18.74 20.28
N SER A 293 -2.31 -18.65 19.10
CA SER A 293 -3.64 -19.20 18.79
C SER A 293 -3.67 -19.82 17.41
N THR A 294 -4.53 -20.82 17.22
CA THR A 294 -4.97 -21.30 15.93
C THR A 294 -5.89 -20.26 15.26
N LYS A 295 -6.67 -20.59 14.23
CA LYS A 295 -7.60 -19.64 13.59
C LYS A 295 -8.49 -18.96 14.64
N PRO A 296 -8.36 -17.63 14.91
CA PRO A 296 -9.24 -16.92 15.81
C PRO A 296 -10.58 -16.63 15.14
N GLU A 297 -11.62 -16.44 15.97
CA GLU A 297 -12.86 -15.81 15.53
C GLU A 297 -12.71 -14.29 15.57
N TYR A 298 -13.27 -13.62 14.56
CA TYR A 298 -13.24 -12.16 14.44
C TYR A 298 -14.67 -11.60 14.45
N ASN A 299 -14.85 -10.45 15.12
CA ASN A 299 -16.12 -9.76 15.19
C ASN A 299 -16.43 -8.97 13.90
N LYS A 300 -15.43 -8.25 13.39
CA LYS A 300 -15.54 -7.33 12.24
C LYS A 300 -14.44 -7.51 11.20
N LEU A 301 -13.22 -7.84 11.60
CA LEU A 301 -12.14 -8.14 10.66
C LEU A 301 -12.44 -9.45 9.94
N ILE A 302 -12.16 -9.46 8.65
CA ILE A 302 -12.28 -10.63 7.80
C ILE A 302 -10.87 -10.92 7.28
N VAL A 303 -10.37 -12.14 7.53
CA VAL A 303 -8.96 -12.47 7.33
C VAL A 303 -8.79 -13.58 6.30
N ALA A 304 -7.90 -13.39 5.32
CA ALA A 304 -7.38 -14.48 4.51
C ALA A 304 -6.23 -15.20 5.25
N PRO A 305 -6.04 -16.51 5.01
CA PRO A 305 -6.62 -17.34 3.94
C PRO A 305 -8.01 -17.93 4.25
N TYR A 306 -8.67 -17.55 5.34
CA TYR A 306 -9.86 -18.25 5.83
C TYR A 306 -11.18 -17.73 5.24
N ASP A 307 -11.46 -16.43 5.40
CA ASP A 307 -12.84 -15.94 5.35
C ASP A 307 -13.11 -14.94 4.21
N ILE A 308 -12.09 -14.25 3.65
CA ILE A 308 -12.31 -13.15 2.66
C ILE A 308 -13.07 -13.64 1.43
N ARG A 309 -12.69 -14.81 0.87
CA ARG A 309 -13.35 -15.35 -0.32
C ARG A 309 -14.83 -15.66 -0.04
N ASP A 310 -15.10 -16.33 1.07
CA ASP A 310 -16.45 -16.76 1.43
C ASP A 310 -17.36 -15.57 1.72
N VAL A 311 -16.82 -14.52 2.35
CA VAL A 311 -17.55 -13.26 2.56
C VAL A 311 -17.88 -12.59 1.23
N PHE A 312 -16.95 -12.55 0.27
CA PHE A 312 -17.26 -11.99 -1.05
C PHE A 312 -18.37 -12.77 -1.75
N ILE A 313 -18.33 -14.10 -1.71
CA ILE A 313 -19.40 -14.95 -2.27
C ILE A 313 -20.73 -14.65 -1.59
N ASP A 314 -20.78 -14.62 -0.25
CA ASP A 314 -22.01 -14.30 0.51
C ASP A 314 -22.56 -12.90 0.16
N ARG A 315 -21.69 -11.90 0.03
CA ARG A 315 -22.11 -10.54 -0.33
C ARG A 315 -22.66 -10.46 -1.75
N ILE A 316 -22.02 -11.15 -2.71
CA ILE A 316 -22.52 -11.21 -4.10
C ILE A 316 -23.86 -11.95 -4.13
N ASP A 317 -24.02 -13.07 -3.43
CA ASP A 317 -25.27 -13.82 -3.35
C ASP A 317 -26.41 -12.99 -2.70
N LYS A 318 -26.10 -12.21 -1.67
CA LYS A 318 -27.06 -11.29 -1.07
C LYS A 318 -27.48 -10.19 -2.07
N GLU A 319 -26.54 -9.68 -2.86
CA GLU A 319 -26.82 -8.68 -3.87
C GLU A 319 -27.69 -9.23 -5.01
N ILE A 320 -27.46 -10.49 -5.43
CA ILE A 320 -28.33 -11.18 -6.39
C ILE A 320 -29.75 -11.29 -5.84
N ARG A 321 -29.91 -11.80 -4.60
CA ARG A 321 -31.25 -11.94 -3.97
C ARG A 321 -31.94 -10.58 -3.83
N SER A 322 -31.22 -9.56 -3.39
CA SER A 322 -31.73 -8.19 -3.27
C SER A 322 -32.17 -7.63 -4.63
N HIS A 323 -31.38 -7.86 -5.67
CA HIS A 323 -31.73 -7.41 -7.04
C HIS A 323 -33.00 -8.08 -7.56
N LEU A 324 -33.14 -9.39 -7.38
CA LEU A 324 -34.33 -10.13 -7.81
C LEU A 324 -35.62 -9.64 -7.12
N GLN A 325 -35.49 -9.09 -5.89
CA GLN A 325 -36.65 -8.57 -5.14
C GLN A 325 -36.94 -7.09 -5.43
N HIS A 326 -35.91 -6.26 -5.63
CA HIS A 326 -36.02 -4.81 -5.64
C HIS A 326 -35.54 -4.15 -6.95
N GLY A 327 -34.84 -4.88 -7.82
CA GLY A 327 -34.34 -4.37 -9.12
C GLY A 327 -33.21 -3.35 -9.03
N ASN A 328 -32.57 -3.20 -7.85
CA ASN A 328 -31.59 -2.14 -7.59
C ASN A 328 -30.18 -2.64 -7.23
N GLY A 329 -29.89 -3.91 -7.46
CA GLY A 329 -28.60 -4.51 -7.14
C GLY A 329 -27.41 -3.81 -7.82
N LYS A 330 -26.37 -3.50 -7.03
CA LYS A 330 -25.17 -2.83 -7.53
C LYS A 330 -23.94 -3.25 -6.76
N ILE A 331 -22.90 -3.65 -7.50
CA ILE A 331 -21.57 -3.97 -6.96
C ILE A 331 -20.55 -3.00 -7.59
N MET A 332 -19.69 -2.42 -6.75
CA MET A 332 -18.51 -1.69 -7.24
C MET A 332 -17.27 -2.24 -6.55
N MET A 333 -16.23 -2.55 -7.32
CA MET A 333 -14.97 -3.05 -6.77
C MET A 333 -13.80 -2.32 -7.41
N LYS A 334 -12.89 -1.82 -6.56
CA LYS A 334 -11.59 -1.29 -6.99
C LYS A 334 -10.49 -2.17 -6.44
N MET A 335 -9.57 -2.61 -7.31
CA MET A 335 -8.45 -3.48 -6.97
C MET A 335 -7.31 -3.36 -7.98
N ASN A 336 -6.16 -3.95 -7.66
CA ASN A 336 -5.06 -3.98 -8.62
C ASN A 336 -5.26 -5.08 -9.67
N SER A 337 -5.73 -6.27 -9.26
CA SER A 337 -5.89 -7.42 -10.15
C SER A 337 -7.09 -8.28 -9.75
N LEU A 338 -7.75 -8.86 -10.75
CA LEU A 338 -8.85 -9.81 -10.63
C LEU A 338 -8.49 -11.10 -11.37
N THR A 339 -8.16 -12.17 -10.63
CA THR A 339 -7.75 -13.46 -11.20
C THR A 339 -8.33 -14.67 -10.46
N ASP A 340 -9.13 -14.47 -9.40
CA ASP A 340 -9.75 -15.56 -8.67
C ASP A 340 -10.96 -16.10 -9.45
N LYS A 341 -10.82 -17.33 -9.94
CA LYS A 341 -11.83 -17.98 -10.81
C LYS A 341 -13.19 -18.03 -10.12
N THR A 342 -13.23 -18.44 -8.86
CA THR A 342 -14.50 -18.61 -8.12
C THR A 342 -15.26 -17.29 -7.99
N ILE A 343 -14.56 -16.20 -7.69
CA ILE A 343 -15.19 -14.87 -7.60
C ILE A 343 -15.62 -14.37 -8.98
N ILE A 344 -14.81 -14.62 -10.03
CA ILE A 344 -15.19 -14.25 -11.41
C ILE A 344 -16.47 -14.95 -11.84
N GLU A 345 -16.59 -16.27 -11.60
CA GLU A 345 -17.79 -17.05 -11.89
C GLU A 345 -19.00 -16.49 -11.13
N LYS A 346 -18.82 -16.14 -9.86
CA LYS A 346 -19.89 -15.53 -9.05
C LYS A 346 -20.31 -14.13 -9.54
N LEU A 347 -19.37 -13.32 -10.06
CA LEU A 347 -19.70 -12.04 -10.70
C LEU A 347 -20.48 -12.25 -12.02
N PHE A 348 -20.20 -13.32 -12.77
CA PHE A 348 -21.02 -13.66 -13.94
C PHE A 348 -22.45 -14.04 -13.54
N GLU A 349 -22.63 -14.87 -12.50
CA GLU A 349 -23.97 -15.18 -11.97
C GLU A 349 -24.74 -13.92 -11.56
N ALA A 350 -24.06 -12.97 -10.91
CA ALA A 350 -24.68 -11.69 -10.55
C ALA A 350 -25.06 -10.85 -11.77
N SER A 351 -24.21 -10.81 -12.79
CA SER A 351 -24.51 -10.13 -14.06
C SER A 351 -25.71 -10.78 -14.77
N GLN A 352 -25.78 -12.09 -14.84
CA GLN A 352 -26.91 -12.83 -15.42
C GLN A 352 -28.22 -12.58 -14.67
N ALA A 353 -28.16 -12.37 -13.36
CA ALA A 353 -29.31 -11.98 -12.55
C ALA A 353 -29.73 -10.51 -12.73
N GLY A 354 -28.97 -9.70 -13.48
CA GLY A 354 -29.25 -8.28 -13.75
C GLY A 354 -28.55 -7.28 -12.84
N VAL A 355 -27.73 -7.73 -11.89
CA VAL A 355 -26.97 -6.84 -10.99
C VAL A 355 -25.97 -6.00 -11.79
N LYS A 356 -25.97 -4.67 -11.58
CA LYS A 356 -25.00 -3.76 -12.19
C LYS A 356 -23.66 -3.88 -11.49
N ILE A 357 -22.60 -4.21 -12.24
CA ILE A 357 -21.25 -4.44 -11.71
C ILE A 357 -20.25 -3.48 -12.35
N GLN A 358 -19.53 -2.71 -11.54
CA GLN A 358 -18.55 -1.73 -12.00
C GLN A 358 -17.19 -2.03 -11.34
N LEU A 359 -16.18 -2.35 -12.16
CA LEU A 359 -14.87 -2.78 -11.72
C LEU A 359 -13.81 -1.75 -12.14
N ILE A 360 -12.97 -1.32 -11.20
CA ILE A 360 -11.83 -0.43 -11.45
C ILE A 360 -10.56 -1.25 -11.22
N ILE A 361 -9.91 -1.69 -12.30
CA ILE A 361 -8.79 -2.64 -12.27
C ILE A 361 -7.63 -2.10 -13.10
N ARG A 362 -6.49 -1.80 -12.46
CA ARG A 362 -5.32 -1.22 -13.16
C ARG A 362 -4.37 -2.25 -13.77
N GLY A 363 -4.42 -3.49 -13.31
CA GLY A 363 -3.50 -4.57 -13.70
C GLY A 363 -4.23 -5.72 -14.36
N ILE A 364 -3.89 -6.95 -13.98
CA ILE A 364 -4.42 -8.17 -14.59
C ILE A 364 -5.92 -8.29 -14.31
N CYS A 365 -6.71 -8.45 -15.38
CA CYS A 365 -8.13 -8.75 -15.33
C CYS A 365 -8.40 -10.02 -16.16
N CYS A 366 -8.74 -11.12 -15.49
CA CYS A 366 -9.10 -12.38 -16.16
C CYS A 366 -10.59 -12.47 -16.51
N LEU A 367 -11.36 -11.40 -16.28
CA LEU A 367 -12.76 -11.28 -16.63
C LEU A 367 -12.91 -10.47 -17.91
N LYS A 368 -13.78 -10.88 -18.84
CA LYS A 368 -14.19 -10.11 -20.00
C LYS A 368 -15.60 -9.54 -19.77
N PRO A 369 -15.77 -8.22 -19.79
CA PRO A 369 -17.09 -7.57 -19.64
C PRO A 369 -17.89 -7.58 -20.95
N GLY A 370 -19.17 -7.26 -20.88
CA GLY A 370 -20.01 -6.95 -22.04
C GLY A 370 -20.35 -8.14 -22.95
N ILE A 371 -20.14 -9.40 -22.50
CA ILE A 371 -20.53 -10.58 -23.26
C ILE A 371 -22.02 -10.86 -23.04
N PRO A 372 -22.86 -10.87 -24.12
CA PRO A 372 -24.29 -11.11 -24.01
C PRO A 372 -24.63 -12.42 -23.29
N GLY A 373 -25.56 -12.36 -22.35
CA GLY A 373 -26.01 -13.49 -21.54
C GLY A 373 -25.00 -13.98 -20.48
N ILE A 374 -23.84 -13.33 -20.34
CA ILE A 374 -22.80 -13.71 -19.36
C ILE A 374 -22.37 -12.52 -18.51
N SER A 375 -21.82 -11.49 -19.13
CA SER A 375 -21.22 -10.35 -18.44
C SER A 375 -21.70 -8.97 -18.99
N GLU A 376 -22.89 -8.94 -19.57
CA GLU A 376 -23.47 -7.74 -20.17
C GLU A 376 -23.70 -6.61 -19.19
N ASN A 377 -23.89 -6.93 -17.90
CA ASN A 377 -24.06 -5.95 -16.83
C ASN A 377 -22.75 -5.62 -16.09
N ILE A 378 -21.59 -6.09 -16.61
CA ILE A 378 -20.27 -5.80 -16.06
C ILE A 378 -19.56 -4.75 -16.91
N GLU A 379 -19.03 -3.76 -16.24
CA GLU A 379 -18.19 -2.70 -16.79
C GLU A 379 -16.82 -2.75 -16.12
N VAL A 380 -15.74 -2.69 -16.91
CA VAL A 380 -14.35 -2.68 -16.41
C VAL A 380 -13.65 -1.42 -16.90
N VAL A 381 -13.12 -0.66 -15.95
CA VAL A 381 -12.32 0.56 -16.21
C VAL A 381 -10.94 0.41 -15.60
N SER A 382 -9.93 0.86 -16.32
CA SER A 382 -8.54 0.95 -15.85
C SER A 382 -8.08 2.39 -15.88
N ILE A 383 -7.42 2.85 -14.81
CA ILE A 383 -6.81 4.18 -14.74
C ILE A 383 -5.30 4.02 -14.66
N VAL A 384 -4.60 4.56 -15.66
CA VAL A 384 -3.13 4.63 -15.73
C VAL A 384 -2.73 6.10 -15.82
N GLY A 385 -2.44 6.70 -14.69
CA GLY A 385 -2.16 8.11 -14.54
C GLY A 385 -0.80 8.40 -13.92
N ARG A 386 -0.68 9.59 -13.37
CA ARG A 386 0.50 10.08 -12.64
C ARG A 386 0.80 9.25 -11.39
N LEU A 387 -0.26 8.84 -10.67
CA LEU A 387 -0.17 8.04 -9.46
C LEU A 387 -0.51 6.59 -9.76
N LEU A 388 0.11 5.66 -9.03
CA LEU A 388 -0.24 4.26 -9.11
C LEU A 388 -1.53 4.01 -8.32
N GLU A 389 -2.59 3.60 -9.00
CA GLU A 389 -3.84 3.20 -8.35
C GLU A 389 -3.63 1.91 -7.57
N HIS A 390 -3.67 1.98 -6.23
CA HIS A 390 -3.26 0.86 -5.37
C HIS A 390 -4.28 0.50 -4.29
N SER A 391 -5.18 1.41 -3.92
CA SER A 391 -6.23 1.14 -2.93
C SER A 391 -7.19 0.04 -3.39
N ARG A 392 -7.75 -0.70 -2.42
CA ARG A 392 -8.77 -1.73 -2.65
C ARG A 392 -10.02 -1.34 -1.88
N ILE A 393 -11.14 -1.23 -2.62
CA ILE A 393 -12.45 -0.82 -2.10
C ILE A 393 -13.49 -1.77 -2.66
N TYR A 394 -14.35 -2.29 -1.80
CA TYR A 394 -15.43 -3.21 -2.16
C TYR A 394 -16.75 -2.68 -1.64
N TYR A 395 -17.69 -2.47 -2.54
CA TYR A 395 -19.02 -1.91 -2.27
C TYR A 395 -20.11 -2.85 -2.76
N PHE A 396 -21.06 -3.14 -1.89
CA PHE A 396 -22.28 -3.90 -2.16
C PHE A 396 -23.47 -3.06 -1.73
N HIS A 397 -24.43 -2.84 -2.63
CA HIS A 397 -25.54 -1.88 -2.40
C HIS A 397 -26.54 -2.33 -1.34
N ASN A 398 -26.82 -3.63 -1.30
CA ASN A 398 -27.70 -4.24 -0.30
C ASN A 398 -28.98 -3.43 -0.03
N ASN A 399 -29.74 -3.13 -1.10
CA ASN A 399 -31.01 -2.38 -1.04
C ASN A 399 -30.93 -1.03 -0.29
N GLY A 400 -29.80 -0.31 -0.39
CA GLY A 400 -29.56 0.98 0.26
C GLY A 400 -28.83 0.91 1.60
N GLU A 401 -28.76 -0.24 2.26
CA GLU A 401 -27.94 -0.48 3.46
C GLU A 401 -26.55 -1.00 3.04
N ALA A 402 -25.80 -0.14 2.36
CA ALA A 402 -24.57 -0.51 1.70
C ALA A 402 -23.52 -1.09 2.65
N HIS A 403 -22.89 -2.21 2.23
CA HIS A 403 -21.69 -2.74 2.85
C HIS A 403 -20.47 -2.24 2.09
N ILE A 404 -19.59 -1.52 2.77
CA ILE A 404 -18.36 -0.95 2.20
C ILE A 404 -17.16 -1.46 2.98
N TYR A 405 -16.16 -1.94 2.24
CA TYR A 405 -14.94 -2.48 2.81
C TYR A 405 -13.69 -1.85 2.18
N LEU A 406 -12.65 -1.70 2.98
CA LEU A 406 -11.28 -1.50 2.52
C LEU A 406 -10.48 -2.79 2.76
N SER A 407 -9.45 -3.04 1.96
CA SER A 407 -8.68 -4.27 2.07
C SER A 407 -7.21 -4.09 1.70
N SER A 408 -6.37 -4.97 2.25
CA SER A 408 -5.02 -5.21 1.76
C SER A 408 -4.99 -6.20 0.58
N ALA A 409 -6.06 -6.98 0.38
CA ALA A 409 -6.17 -8.03 -0.62
C ALA A 409 -6.70 -7.53 -1.97
N ASP A 410 -6.08 -7.98 -3.05
CA ASP A 410 -6.67 -8.04 -4.39
C ASP A 410 -7.50 -9.32 -4.54
N VAL A 411 -8.43 -9.37 -5.50
CA VAL A 411 -9.22 -10.58 -5.79
C VAL A 411 -8.38 -11.53 -6.67
N MET A 412 -7.34 -12.07 -6.06
CA MET A 412 -6.44 -13.06 -6.66
C MET A 412 -6.41 -14.33 -5.82
N THR A 413 -6.38 -15.49 -6.45
CA THR A 413 -6.33 -16.79 -5.76
C THR A 413 -5.22 -16.84 -4.69
N ARG A 414 -4.02 -16.33 -5.01
CA ARG A 414 -2.91 -16.30 -4.05
C ARG A 414 -3.20 -15.40 -2.81
N ASN A 415 -3.97 -14.32 -2.96
CA ASN A 415 -4.35 -13.46 -1.83
C ASN A 415 -5.39 -14.16 -0.95
N MET A 416 -6.26 -14.97 -1.56
CA MET A 416 -7.33 -15.67 -0.85
C MET A 416 -6.86 -16.90 -0.06
N ILE A 417 -5.76 -17.58 -0.51
CA ILE A 417 -5.38 -18.89 0.05
C ILE A 417 -3.91 -19.01 0.48
N LYS A 418 -3.01 -18.07 0.09
CA LYS A 418 -1.55 -18.15 0.38
C LYS A 418 -1.00 -16.90 1.04
N ARG A 419 -1.87 -15.98 1.46
CA ARG A 419 -1.48 -14.75 2.14
C ARG A 419 -2.33 -14.50 3.38
N VAL A 420 -1.73 -13.83 4.34
CA VAL A 420 -2.48 -13.20 5.44
C VAL A 420 -2.84 -11.79 5.01
N GLU A 421 -4.10 -11.58 4.71
CA GLU A 421 -4.66 -10.31 4.27
C GLU A 421 -5.81 -9.91 5.20
N ILE A 422 -6.16 -8.63 5.23
CA ILE A 422 -7.29 -8.11 5.98
C ILE A 422 -8.29 -7.41 5.05
N LEU A 423 -9.55 -7.65 5.32
CA LEU A 423 -10.71 -6.92 4.80
C LEU A 423 -11.45 -6.36 6.01
N PHE A 424 -11.74 -5.07 6.04
CA PHE A 424 -12.35 -4.41 7.18
C PHE A 424 -13.49 -3.49 6.75
N PRO A 425 -14.62 -3.47 7.50
CA PRO A 425 -15.78 -2.66 7.18
C PRO A 425 -15.50 -1.17 7.45
N VAL A 426 -16.13 -0.32 6.64
CA VAL A 426 -16.21 1.13 6.86
C VAL A 426 -17.62 1.46 7.32
N GLU A 427 -17.80 1.64 8.63
CA GLU A 427 -19.10 1.84 9.24
C GLU A 427 -19.51 3.32 9.34
N ASP A 428 -18.54 4.24 9.37
CA ASP A 428 -18.81 5.68 9.31
C ASP A 428 -19.43 6.05 7.97
N LYS A 429 -20.70 6.50 7.99
CA LYS A 429 -21.47 6.84 6.79
C LYS A 429 -20.81 7.96 5.97
N SER A 430 -20.11 8.91 6.60
CA SER A 430 -19.47 10.01 5.92
C SER A 430 -18.22 9.53 5.15
N ILE A 431 -17.45 8.62 5.75
CA ILE A 431 -16.31 7.96 5.09
C ILE A 431 -16.84 7.08 3.95
N GLY A 432 -17.88 6.29 4.21
CA GLY A 432 -18.51 5.45 3.17
C GLY A 432 -18.96 6.26 1.96
N GLN A 433 -19.63 7.38 2.17
CA GLN A 433 -20.04 8.28 1.07
C GLN A 433 -18.84 8.86 0.32
N ARG A 434 -17.75 9.20 1.01
CA ARG A 434 -16.51 9.68 0.38
C ARG A 434 -15.89 8.60 -0.51
N LEU A 435 -15.92 7.33 -0.11
CA LEU A 435 -15.44 6.20 -0.91
C LEU A 435 -16.30 5.98 -2.17
N VAL A 436 -17.63 6.05 -2.04
CA VAL A 436 -18.56 5.95 -3.18
C VAL A 436 -18.32 7.09 -4.16
N ASN A 437 -18.20 8.32 -3.69
CA ASN A 437 -17.91 9.49 -4.53
C ASN A 437 -16.56 9.34 -5.25
N TYR A 438 -15.54 8.83 -4.58
CA TYR A 438 -14.24 8.55 -5.17
C TYR A 438 -14.33 7.51 -6.29
N MET A 439 -15.00 6.38 -6.08
CA MET A 439 -15.17 5.37 -7.13
C MET A 439 -15.96 5.91 -8.33
N ASN A 440 -17.04 6.66 -8.09
CA ASN A 440 -17.81 7.29 -9.17
C ASN A 440 -16.96 8.32 -9.95
N LEU A 441 -16.13 9.10 -9.27
CA LEU A 441 -15.20 10.04 -9.90
C LEU A 441 -14.22 9.29 -10.83
N GLN A 442 -13.67 8.16 -10.39
CA GLN A 442 -12.77 7.34 -11.20
C GLN A 442 -13.46 6.70 -12.40
N LEU A 443 -14.70 6.22 -12.24
CA LEU A 443 -15.50 5.70 -13.34
C LEU A 443 -15.85 6.78 -14.38
N SER A 444 -15.86 8.05 -13.98
CA SER A 444 -16.11 9.20 -14.86
C SER A 444 -14.84 9.78 -15.49
N ASP A 445 -13.64 9.25 -15.19
CA ASP A 445 -12.37 9.75 -15.74
C ASP A 445 -12.27 9.49 -17.25
N ASN A 446 -12.38 10.56 -18.06
CA ASN A 446 -12.31 10.49 -19.52
C ASN A 446 -10.96 10.95 -20.09
N GLN A 447 -9.96 11.19 -19.24
CA GLN A 447 -8.61 11.60 -19.66
C GLN A 447 -7.58 10.48 -19.47
N LYS A 448 -7.69 9.68 -18.40
CA LYS A 448 -6.79 8.58 -18.05
C LYS A 448 -7.52 7.25 -17.95
N GLY A 449 -8.84 7.27 -17.92
CA GLY A 449 -9.69 6.08 -17.93
C GLY A 449 -9.60 5.33 -19.26
N ARG A 450 -9.56 4.00 -19.18
CA ARG A 450 -9.69 3.08 -20.30
C ARG A 450 -10.74 2.05 -19.96
N TYR A 451 -11.74 1.90 -20.81
CA TYR A 451 -12.73 0.83 -20.68
C TYR A 451 -12.26 -0.44 -21.42
N GLN A 452 -12.58 -1.60 -20.88
CA GLN A 452 -12.32 -2.88 -21.52
C GLN A 452 -13.55 -3.33 -22.32
N ASP A 453 -13.36 -3.75 -23.57
CA ASP A 453 -14.43 -4.30 -24.41
C ASP A 453 -14.62 -5.84 -24.20
N ALA A 454 -15.61 -6.42 -24.89
CA ALA A 454 -15.91 -7.84 -24.84
C ALA A 454 -14.80 -8.75 -25.42
N GLN A 455 -13.88 -8.19 -26.20
CA GLN A 455 -12.70 -8.88 -26.72
C GLN A 455 -11.54 -8.87 -25.71
N GLY A 456 -11.63 -8.01 -24.66
CA GLY A 456 -10.60 -7.82 -23.65
C GLY A 456 -9.59 -6.71 -24.00
N VAL A 457 -9.90 -5.90 -25.03
CA VAL A 457 -9.08 -4.77 -25.47
C VAL A 457 -9.45 -3.51 -24.67
N TYR A 458 -8.45 -2.71 -24.30
CA TYR A 458 -8.65 -1.47 -23.58
C TYR A 458 -8.63 -0.26 -24.52
N HIS A 459 -9.69 0.55 -24.46
CA HIS A 459 -9.88 1.75 -25.26
C HIS A 459 -9.93 2.99 -24.35
N TYR A 460 -9.46 4.14 -24.86
CA TYR A 460 -9.69 5.41 -24.18
C TYR A 460 -11.18 5.75 -24.15
N VAL A 461 -11.60 6.43 -23.08
CA VAL A 461 -12.97 6.92 -22.99
C VAL A 461 -13.11 8.15 -23.91
N GLU A 462 -13.73 7.94 -25.07
CA GLU A 462 -14.07 9.03 -25.99
C GLU A 462 -15.50 9.46 -25.72
N ASN A 463 -15.69 10.64 -25.16
CA ASN A 463 -17.00 11.25 -24.97
C ASN A 463 -16.93 12.77 -25.12
N ASN A 464 -18.07 13.39 -25.34
CA ASN A 464 -18.20 14.84 -25.48
C ASN A 464 -18.35 15.57 -24.12
N SER A 465 -18.13 14.89 -23.02
CA SER A 465 -18.18 15.48 -21.68
C SER A 465 -16.96 16.37 -21.42
N SER A 466 -17.08 17.29 -20.48
CA SER A 466 -15.92 18.10 -20.04
C SER A 466 -14.75 17.22 -19.61
N PRO A 467 -13.51 17.58 -19.97
CA PRO A 467 -12.33 16.80 -19.60
C PRO A 467 -12.24 16.61 -18.09
N LEU A 468 -12.16 15.35 -17.64
CA LEU A 468 -12.06 14.98 -16.25
C LEU A 468 -10.89 14.00 -16.05
N ASN A 469 -9.87 14.44 -15.32
CA ASN A 469 -8.80 13.60 -14.81
C ASN A 469 -8.99 13.45 -13.30
N SER A 470 -9.37 12.27 -12.85
CA SER A 470 -9.74 12.01 -11.45
C SER A 470 -8.61 12.30 -10.47
N GLN A 471 -7.36 11.96 -10.82
CA GLN A 471 -6.19 12.22 -9.97
C GLN A 471 -5.90 13.73 -9.85
N SER A 472 -5.96 14.46 -10.95
CA SER A 472 -5.77 15.92 -10.95
C SER A 472 -6.87 16.63 -10.17
N TYR A 473 -8.12 16.19 -10.33
CA TYR A 473 -9.25 16.72 -9.57
C TYR A 473 -9.03 16.56 -8.05
N LEU A 474 -8.66 15.36 -7.60
CA LEU A 474 -8.41 15.08 -6.18
C LEU A 474 -7.23 15.87 -5.61
N MET A 475 -6.18 16.10 -6.41
CA MET A 475 -5.05 16.96 -6.00
C MET A 475 -5.52 18.39 -5.79
N GLN A 476 -6.30 18.94 -6.71
CA GLN A 476 -6.83 20.31 -6.62
C GLN A 476 -7.78 20.46 -5.43
N GLU A 477 -8.65 19.48 -5.23
CA GLU A 477 -9.57 19.46 -4.10
C GLU A 477 -8.83 19.41 -2.76
N ALA A 478 -7.75 18.64 -2.66
CA ALA A 478 -6.92 18.59 -1.47
C ALA A 478 -6.17 19.91 -1.23
N ILE A 479 -5.62 20.53 -2.28
CA ILE A 479 -4.95 21.85 -2.18
C ILE A 479 -5.94 22.90 -1.67
N LYS A 480 -7.14 22.96 -2.26
CA LYS A 480 -8.17 23.92 -1.84
C LYS A 480 -8.50 23.77 -0.35
N TYR A 481 -8.68 22.54 0.13
CA TYR A 481 -8.90 22.28 1.55
C TYR A 481 -7.71 22.74 2.42
N GLY A 482 -6.47 22.45 2.02
CA GLY A 482 -5.28 22.88 2.73
C GLY A 482 -5.16 24.41 2.85
N GLU A 483 -5.56 25.15 1.81
CA GLU A 483 -5.61 26.62 1.82
C GLU A 483 -6.70 27.15 2.78
N GLU A 484 -7.88 26.53 2.77
CA GLU A 484 -8.99 26.88 3.67
C GLU A 484 -8.56 26.67 5.14
N LEU A 485 -7.90 25.56 5.44
CA LEU A 485 -7.41 25.24 6.78
C LEU A 485 -6.37 26.28 7.26
N LYS A 486 -5.45 26.69 6.38
CA LYS A 486 -4.47 27.75 6.69
C LYS A 486 -5.14 29.09 6.98
N LYS A 487 -6.16 29.47 6.21
CA LYS A 487 -6.92 30.70 6.46
C LYS A 487 -7.63 30.70 7.82
N GLN A 488 -8.19 29.56 8.23
CA GLN A 488 -8.84 29.41 9.54
C GLN A 488 -7.83 29.50 10.70
N SER A 489 -6.60 29.00 10.54
CA SER A 489 -5.57 29.04 11.57
C SER A 489 -4.95 30.45 11.74
N VAL A 490 -5.08 31.32 10.76
CA VAL A 490 -4.53 32.71 10.78
C VAL A 490 -5.54 33.72 11.32
N GLN A 491 -6.82 33.40 11.45
CA GLN A 491 -7.76 34.29 12.13
C GLN A 491 -7.47 34.28 13.63
N PRO A 492 -7.00 35.41 14.23
CA PRO A 492 -6.85 35.47 15.67
C PRO A 492 -8.24 35.30 16.28
N SER A 493 -8.35 34.47 17.32
CA SER A 493 -9.54 34.36 18.15
C SER A 493 -9.85 35.72 18.75
N GLY A 494 -10.52 36.54 17.97
CA GLY A 494 -10.95 37.88 18.36
C GLY A 494 -12.17 37.79 19.27
N GLN A 495 -11.98 37.31 20.49
CA GLN A 495 -12.80 37.78 21.59
C GLN A 495 -11.94 38.80 22.38
N PRO A 496 -12.36 40.09 22.47
CA PRO A 496 -11.71 41.00 23.36
C PRO A 496 -11.89 40.45 24.79
N VAL A 497 -10.76 40.08 25.40
CA VAL A 497 -10.72 39.87 26.83
C VAL A 497 -11.12 41.21 27.42
N HIS A 498 -12.39 41.35 27.85
CA HIS A 498 -12.78 42.43 28.71
C HIS A 498 -11.90 42.36 29.97
N SER A 499 -10.84 43.15 29.99
CA SER A 499 -10.08 43.42 31.19
C SER A 499 -11.05 44.08 32.18
N ARG A 500 -11.64 43.30 33.05
CA ARG A 500 -12.24 43.82 34.28
C ARG A 500 -11.10 44.54 35.02
N ARG A 501 -11.10 45.87 34.94
CA ARG A 501 -10.26 46.74 35.76
C ARG A 501 -10.47 46.34 37.22
N GLY A 502 -9.54 45.57 37.76
CA GLY A 502 -9.37 45.33 39.17
C GLY A 502 -8.79 46.58 39.82
N GLY A 503 -9.62 47.63 39.94
CA GLY A 503 -9.37 48.70 40.86
C GLY A 503 -9.84 48.32 42.23
N SER A 504 -9.01 48.46 43.26
CA SER A 504 -9.32 48.45 44.67
C SER A 504 -8.77 47.34 45.57
N TRP A 505 -7.58 46.79 45.30
CA TRP A 505 -6.89 46.03 46.36
C TRP A 505 -5.50 46.56 46.76
N MET A 506 -4.94 47.53 46.09
CA MET A 506 -3.63 48.17 46.44
C MET A 506 -3.76 49.44 47.28
N ARG A 507 -4.93 49.80 47.76
CA ARG A 507 -5.11 50.97 48.67
C ARG A 507 -5.26 50.61 50.15
N LYS A 508 -5.30 49.33 50.54
CA LYS A 508 -5.44 48.88 51.95
C LYS A 508 -4.15 48.41 52.61
N LEU A 509 -3.03 48.35 51.94
CA LEU A 509 -1.75 47.91 52.51
C LEU A 509 -0.73 49.02 52.78
N LYS A 510 -1.11 50.32 52.67
CA LYS A 510 -0.23 51.46 53.02
C LYS A 510 -0.51 52.12 54.35
N ASN A 511 -1.49 51.66 55.17
CA ASN A 511 -1.82 52.28 56.45
C ASN A 511 -1.62 51.38 57.69
N THR A 512 -0.85 50.28 57.60
CA THR A 512 -0.60 49.39 58.75
C THR A 512 0.89 49.34 59.16
N PHE A 513 1.76 50.17 58.58
CA PHE A 513 3.16 50.34 59.05
C PHE A 513 3.48 51.82 59.25
N LYS A 514 2.77 52.46 60.24
CA LYS A 514 3.20 53.59 60.98
C LYS A 514 2.47 53.59 62.30
N ARG A 515 2.99 52.84 63.23
CA ARG A 515 3.08 53.07 64.66
C ARG A 515 4.06 52.12 65.29
#